data_ea1815925887ce26d59900c20f9f91a4
#
_entry.id   ea1815925887ce26d59900c20f9f91a4
#
_cell.length_a   1.000
_cell.length_b   1.000
_cell.length_c   1.000
_cell.angle_alpha   90.00
_cell.angle_beta   90.00
_cell.angle_gamma   90.00
#
_symmetry.space_group_name_H-M   'P 1'
#
loop_
_entity.id
_entity.type
_entity.pdbx_description
1 polymer ?
#
loop_
_entity_poly.entity_id
_entity_poly.type
_entity_poly.pdbx_seq_one_letter_code
_entity_poly.pdbx_strand_id
1 'polypeptide(L)'
;MKRRIFLRHSVASAAAMALGVPAWGRSRTALPATGKPFNLNYAPHDGMFKNSAGASFIDQIRFMADQGFRAIEDNGLLGRSVAEQEKIGSELARLGMTMGVFVVDAGDNWKTSLATGRQEFKDNFVKACRASVEAAKRVNAKWMTVVPGFYDRSLPIGIQTSNVIDALRKG
;
A
#
# COMPACT_ATOMS: atom_id res chain seq x y z
N MET A 1 34.53 -38.74 23.56
CA MET A 1 35.57 -39.02 22.50
C MET A 1 34.91 -38.83 21.16
N LYS A 2 35.29 -38.01 20.37
CA LYS A 2 36.21 -37.33 19.58
C LYS A 2 35.55 -36.11 18.91
N ARG A 3 35.80 -34.92 19.43
CA ARG A 3 35.79 -33.70 18.65
C ARG A 3 36.94 -33.79 17.66
N ARG A 4 36.76 -33.35 16.44
CA ARG A 4 37.72 -33.05 15.38
C ARG A 4 37.31 -33.71 14.07
N ILE A 5 36.61 -32.92 13.22
CA ILE A 5 36.83 -32.79 11.77
C ILE A 5 35.86 -31.67 11.34
N PHE A 6 36.27 -30.43 11.56
CA PHE A 6 35.59 -29.27 10.96
C PHE A 6 36.62 -28.18 10.69
N LEU A 7 37.63 -28.52 9.88
CA LEU A 7 38.60 -27.55 9.39
C LEU A 7 39.43 -28.21 8.27
N ARG A 8 38.96 -28.05 7.07
CA ARG A 8 39.76 -28.10 5.82
C ARG A 8 38.81 -27.85 4.66
N HIS A 9 38.69 -26.61 4.27
CA HIS A 9 38.60 -26.15 2.87
C HIS A 9 38.48 -24.62 2.90
N SER A 10 39.58 -24.01 3.30
CA SER A 10 39.81 -22.60 3.04
C SER A 10 40.85 -22.53 1.94
N VAL A 11 40.73 -21.49 1.14
CA VAL A 11 41.74 -20.97 0.19
C VAL A 11 41.69 -21.55 -1.22
N ALA A 12 40.95 -20.85 -2.06
CA ALA A 12 41.37 -20.50 -3.40
C ALA A 12 41.01 -19.05 -3.66
N SER A 13 41.93 -18.17 -3.31
CA SER A 13 41.92 -16.76 -3.72
C SER A 13 42.29 -16.71 -5.20
N ALA A 14 41.38 -16.23 -6.04
CA ALA A 14 41.73 -15.77 -7.38
C ALA A 14 41.48 -14.27 -7.44
N ALA A 15 42.57 -13.50 -7.38
CA ALA A 15 42.60 -12.08 -7.71
C ALA A 15 42.33 -11.93 -9.22
N ALA A 16 41.22 -11.32 -9.59
CA ALA A 16 40.98 -10.81 -10.94
C ALA A 16 41.01 -9.28 -10.88
N MET A 17 42.02 -8.74 -11.54
CA MET A 17 42.29 -7.31 -11.66
C MET A 17 41.17 -6.56 -12.35
N ALA A 18 40.99 -5.35 -11.87
CA ALA A 18 40.10 -4.32 -12.37
C ALA A 18 40.41 -3.95 -13.82
N LEU A 19 39.44 -4.08 -14.68
CA LEU A 19 39.27 -3.23 -15.85
C LEU A 19 37.93 -2.51 -15.67
N GLY A 20 38.04 -1.18 -15.59
CA GLY A 20 36.88 -0.28 -15.38
C GLY A 20 35.88 -0.44 -16.49
N VAL A 21 34.74 -1.00 -16.13
CA VAL A 21 33.52 -0.94 -16.93
C VAL A 21 32.62 0.10 -16.27
N PRO A 22 32.16 1.15 -16.99
CA PRO A 22 31.29 2.15 -16.42
C PRO A 22 30.04 1.46 -15.88
N ALA A 23 29.66 1.81 -14.65
CA ALA A 23 28.47 1.29 -13.96
C ALA A 23 27.22 1.89 -14.61
N TRP A 24 26.86 1.43 -15.79
CA TRP A 24 25.57 1.70 -16.41
C TRP A 24 24.60 0.64 -15.96
N GLY A 25 23.66 1.08 -15.14
CA GLY A 25 22.33 0.47 -14.98
C GLY A 25 22.31 -1.05 -14.80
N ARG A 26 22.85 -1.58 -13.71
CA ARG A 26 22.37 -2.88 -13.23
C ARG A 26 20.94 -2.66 -12.72
N SER A 27 19.95 -2.83 -13.59
CA SER A 27 18.61 -3.20 -13.14
C SER A 27 18.81 -4.33 -12.12
N ARG A 28 18.57 -4.03 -10.86
CA ARG A 28 18.51 -5.06 -9.82
C ARG A 28 17.30 -5.92 -10.22
N THR A 29 17.53 -6.99 -10.94
CA THR A 29 16.54 -8.03 -11.14
C THR A 29 16.06 -8.40 -9.75
N ALA A 30 14.83 -8.00 -9.46
CA ALA A 30 14.19 -8.31 -8.20
C ALA A 30 14.15 -9.84 -8.06
N LEU A 31 14.66 -10.34 -6.95
CA LEU A 31 14.45 -11.73 -6.61
C LEU A 31 12.94 -11.91 -6.46
N PRO A 32 12.33 -12.89 -7.15
CA PRO A 32 10.90 -13.15 -6.96
C PRO A 32 10.63 -13.47 -5.50
N ALA A 33 9.48 -13.04 -5.01
CA ALA A 33 9.03 -13.37 -3.67
C ALA A 33 9.10 -14.90 -3.45
N THR A 34 9.77 -15.32 -2.39
CA THR A 34 10.10 -16.75 -2.17
C THR A 34 8.93 -17.54 -1.59
N GLY A 35 7.95 -16.88 -1.01
CA GLY A 35 6.80 -17.49 -0.37
C GLY A 35 5.86 -18.16 -1.37
N LYS A 36 5.41 -19.41 -1.05
CA LYS A 36 4.33 -20.05 -1.80
C LYS A 36 3.07 -19.19 -1.69
N PRO A 37 2.46 -18.78 -2.81
CA PRO A 37 1.25 -17.96 -2.77
C PRO A 37 0.11 -18.64 -2.01
N PHE A 38 -0.65 -17.86 -1.25
CA PHE A 38 -1.95 -18.31 -0.73
C PHE A 38 -2.92 -18.57 -1.88
N ASN A 39 -3.92 -19.43 -1.64
CA ASN A 39 -4.96 -19.73 -2.63
C ASN A 39 -5.91 -18.55 -2.88
N LEU A 40 -6.01 -17.62 -1.92
CA LEU A 40 -6.80 -16.39 -2.01
C LEU A 40 -5.89 -15.16 -1.93
N ASN A 41 -6.32 -14.07 -2.54
CA ASN A 41 -5.61 -12.80 -2.51
C ASN A 41 -5.91 -12.05 -1.21
N TYR A 42 -5.33 -12.50 -0.11
CA TYR A 42 -5.38 -11.76 1.16
C TYR A 42 -4.56 -10.46 1.03
N ALA A 43 -5.10 -9.38 1.58
CA ALA A 43 -4.51 -8.04 1.53
C ALA A 43 -4.32 -7.47 2.95
N PRO A 44 -3.21 -7.79 3.64
CA PRO A 44 -2.89 -7.14 4.90
C PRO A 44 -2.61 -5.65 4.70
N HIS A 45 -2.83 -4.84 5.74
CA HIS A 45 -2.55 -3.41 5.70
C HIS A 45 -1.30 -3.02 6.48
N ASP A 46 -0.86 -1.76 6.29
CA ASP A 46 0.29 -1.18 7.01
C ASP A 46 0.17 -1.33 8.52
N GLY A 47 1.30 -1.66 9.14
CA GLY A 47 1.42 -1.86 10.60
C GLY A 47 1.13 -3.27 11.08
N MET A 48 0.48 -4.15 10.30
CA MET A 48 0.19 -5.52 10.73
C MET A 48 1.47 -6.33 10.98
N PHE A 49 2.52 -6.07 10.25
CA PHE A 49 3.79 -6.79 10.34
C PHE A 49 4.96 -5.94 10.87
N LYS A 50 4.70 -4.80 11.49
CA LYS A 50 5.76 -3.92 12.01
C LYS A 50 6.69 -4.62 13.03
N ASN A 51 6.18 -5.57 13.80
CA ASN A 51 6.98 -6.31 14.77
C ASN A 51 7.86 -7.40 14.13
N SER A 52 7.54 -7.83 12.92
CA SER A 52 8.29 -8.86 12.17
C SER A 52 9.22 -8.26 11.11
N ALA A 53 8.82 -7.15 10.50
CA ALA A 53 9.50 -6.54 9.36
C ALA A 53 10.00 -5.10 9.62
N GLY A 54 9.73 -4.55 10.80
CA GLY A 54 10.09 -3.18 11.14
C GLY A 54 9.03 -2.14 10.75
N ALA A 55 9.28 -0.88 11.09
CA ALA A 55 8.33 0.21 10.90
C ALA A 55 8.17 0.67 9.44
N SER A 56 9.13 0.38 8.57
CA SER A 56 9.08 0.74 7.16
C SER A 56 7.99 -0.04 6.44
N PHE A 57 7.02 0.65 5.82
CA PHE A 57 5.96 -0.02 5.07
C PHE A 57 6.50 -0.81 3.86
N ILE A 58 7.54 -0.31 3.21
CA ILE A 58 8.20 -1.03 2.11
C ILE A 58 8.79 -2.36 2.59
N ASP A 59 9.39 -2.41 3.78
CA ASP A 59 9.94 -3.65 4.31
C ASP A 59 8.83 -4.61 4.75
N GLN A 60 7.71 -4.09 5.26
CA GLN A 60 6.50 -4.89 5.51
C GLN A 60 5.93 -5.48 4.21
N ILE A 61 5.86 -4.72 3.10
CA ILE A 61 5.43 -5.22 1.78
C ILE A 61 6.33 -6.36 1.31
N ARG A 62 7.64 -6.24 1.44
CA ARG A 62 8.61 -7.31 1.12
C ARG A 62 8.36 -8.55 1.95
N PHE A 63 8.22 -8.36 3.26
CA PHE A 63 7.92 -9.44 4.18
C PHE A 63 6.60 -10.14 3.81
N MET A 64 5.53 -9.39 3.53
CA MET A 64 4.26 -9.96 3.10
C MET A 64 4.41 -10.80 1.83
N ALA A 65 5.16 -10.31 0.84
CA ALA A 65 5.45 -11.06 -0.38
C ALA A 65 6.17 -12.38 -0.09
N ASP A 66 7.16 -12.35 0.80
CA ASP A 66 7.93 -13.54 1.21
C ASP A 66 7.07 -14.54 2.01
N GLN A 67 6.06 -14.07 2.72
CA GLN A 67 5.07 -14.93 3.39
C GLN A 67 4.01 -15.51 2.46
N GLY A 68 3.97 -15.09 1.18
CA GLY A 68 3.02 -15.60 0.20
C GLY A 68 1.82 -14.71 -0.10
N PHE A 69 1.72 -13.52 0.52
CA PHE A 69 0.70 -12.55 0.16
C PHE A 69 0.95 -11.97 -1.23
N ARG A 70 -0.13 -11.67 -1.96
CA ARG A 70 -0.08 -11.10 -3.33
C ARG A 70 -0.86 -9.81 -3.46
N ALA A 71 -1.38 -9.30 -2.37
CA ALA A 71 -2.05 -8.00 -2.30
C ALA A 71 -1.75 -7.31 -0.97
N ILE A 72 -1.97 -6.00 -0.92
CA ILE A 72 -1.96 -5.19 0.31
C ILE A 72 -3.14 -4.23 0.31
N GLU A 73 -3.47 -3.69 1.47
CA GLU A 73 -4.30 -2.48 1.64
C GLU A 73 -3.49 -1.35 2.26
N ASP A 74 -3.81 -0.11 1.91
CA ASP A 74 -3.23 1.07 2.55
C ASP A 74 -4.29 2.15 2.78
N ASN A 75 -4.99 2.05 3.89
CA ASN A 75 -6.05 3.00 4.24
C ASN A 75 -5.53 4.44 4.42
N GLY A 76 -4.24 4.61 4.66
CA GLY A 76 -3.57 5.91 4.80
C GLY A 76 -2.92 6.46 3.52
N LEU A 77 -3.11 5.83 2.37
CA LEU A 77 -2.40 6.15 1.13
C LEU A 77 -2.44 7.63 0.75
N LEU A 78 -3.60 8.29 0.88
CA LEU A 78 -3.74 9.72 0.55
C LEU A 78 -2.97 10.65 1.48
N GLY A 79 -2.66 10.23 2.70
CA GLY A 79 -1.83 10.97 3.65
C GLY A 79 -0.32 10.84 3.37
N ARG A 80 0.09 9.92 2.49
CA ARG A 80 1.49 9.76 2.11
C ARG A 80 1.91 10.78 1.06
N SER A 81 3.18 11.14 1.06
CA SER A 81 3.76 11.96 -0.01
C SER A 81 3.67 11.26 -1.37
N VAL A 82 3.66 12.04 -2.46
CA VAL A 82 3.68 11.50 -3.83
C VAL A 82 4.85 10.53 -4.03
N ALA A 83 6.03 10.88 -3.53
CA ALA A 83 7.22 10.04 -3.64
C ALA A 83 7.07 8.69 -2.90
N GLU A 84 6.39 8.68 -1.73
CA GLU A 84 6.08 7.43 -1.03
C GLU A 84 5.07 6.57 -1.78
N GLN A 85 4.01 7.19 -2.34
CA GLN A 85 3.03 6.50 -3.17
C GLN A 85 3.69 5.84 -4.40
N GLU A 86 4.56 6.56 -5.10
CA GLU A 86 5.33 6.05 -6.24
C GLU A 86 6.27 4.91 -5.83
N LYS A 87 6.93 5.03 -4.68
CA LYS A 87 7.79 3.99 -4.13
C LYS A 87 7.00 2.72 -3.80
N ILE A 88 5.82 2.86 -3.20
CA ILE A 88 4.90 1.74 -2.93
C ILE A 88 4.48 1.09 -4.25
N GLY A 89 4.01 1.86 -5.22
CA GLY A 89 3.58 1.34 -6.51
C GLY A 89 4.70 0.59 -7.25
N SER A 90 5.90 1.15 -7.26
CA SER A 90 7.09 0.51 -7.85
C SER A 90 7.46 -0.79 -7.16
N GLU A 91 7.36 -0.84 -5.84
CA GLU A 91 7.68 -2.04 -5.07
C GLU A 91 6.63 -3.14 -5.27
N LEU A 92 5.33 -2.78 -5.30
CA LEU A 92 4.26 -3.72 -5.63
C LEU A 92 4.44 -4.32 -7.02
N ALA A 93 4.71 -3.48 -8.02
CA ALA A 93 4.98 -3.94 -9.39
C ALA A 93 6.19 -4.89 -9.45
N ARG A 94 7.28 -4.55 -8.73
CA ARG A 94 8.49 -5.36 -8.65
C ARG A 94 8.22 -6.75 -8.06
N LEU A 95 7.32 -6.85 -7.08
CA LEU A 95 6.99 -8.09 -6.36
C LEU A 95 5.82 -8.86 -6.99
N GLY A 96 5.20 -8.32 -8.05
CA GLY A 96 3.99 -8.90 -8.63
C GLY A 96 2.79 -8.88 -7.69
N MET A 97 2.76 -7.90 -6.77
CA MET A 97 1.65 -7.67 -5.84
C MET A 97 0.70 -6.60 -6.35
N THR A 98 -0.52 -6.59 -5.83
CA THR A 98 -1.54 -5.61 -6.17
C THR A 98 -1.91 -4.74 -4.96
N MET A 99 -2.27 -3.47 -5.23
CA MET A 99 -3.02 -2.68 -4.26
C MET A 99 -4.47 -3.16 -4.28
N GLY A 100 -4.97 -3.63 -3.14
CA GLY A 100 -6.36 -4.04 -2.95
C GLY A 100 -7.27 -2.82 -2.91
N VAL A 101 -7.39 -2.20 -1.75
CA VAL A 101 -8.14 -0.96 -1.58
C VAL A 101 -7.35 0.07 -0.77
N PHE A 102 -7.74 1.32 -0.90
CA PHE A 102 -7.39 2.41 0.00
C PHE A 102 -8.62 3.31 0.22
N VAL A 103 -8.56 4.18 1.21
CA VAL A 103 -9.70 5.01 1.59
C VAL A 103 -9.62 6.36 0.89
N VAL A 104 -10.76 6.81 0.31
CA VAL A 104 -10.96 8.20 -0.10
C VAL A 104 -11.10 9.02 1.16
N ASP A 105 -10.06 9.74 1.54
CA ASP A 105 -10.04 10.53 2.78
C ASP A 105 -10.17 12.02 2.49
N ALA A 106 -11.33 12.57 2.86
CA ALA A 106 -11.63 14.00 2.80
C ALA A 106 -11.25 14.75 4.09
N GLY A 107 -10.66 14.06 5.08
CA GLY A 107 -10.32 14.61 6.39
C GLY A 107 -11.51 14.68 7.37
N ASP A 108 -12.65 14.13 6.99
CA ASP A 108 -13.88 14.15 7.77
C ASP A 108 -14.60 12.79 7.87
N ASN A 109 -13.95 11.73 7.48
CA ASN A 109 -14.48 10.35 7.49
C ASN A 109 -14.98 9.88 8.86
N TRP A 110 -14.45 10.45 9.94
CA TRP A 110 -14.79 10.14 11.33
C TRP A 110 -15.55 11.29 12.01
N LYS A 111 -16.30 12.08 11.23
CA LYS A 111 -17.14 13.18 11.69
C LYS A 111 -18.55 13.02 11.11
N THR A 112 -19.51 13.77 11.63
CA THR A 112 -20.82 13.94 11.00
C THR A 112 -20.62 14.86 9.79
N SER A 113 -20.54 14.28 8.60
CA SER A 113 -20.13 14.98 7.37
C SER A 113 -21.15 14.84 6.24
N LEU A 114 -21.01 13.89 5.32
CA LEU A 114 -21.86 13.77 4.13
C LEU A 114 -23.35 13.63 4.47
N ALA A 115 -23.68 12.98 5.59
CA ALA A 115 -25.04 12.81 6.07
C ALA A 115 -25.77 14.16 6.30
N THR A 116 -25.06 15.23 6.62
CA THR A 116 -25.62 16.56 6.85
C THR A 116 -26.14 17.24 5.58
N GLY A 117 -25.67 16.84 4.40
CA GLY A 117 -25.96 17.47 3.12
C GLY A 117 -25.28 18.81 2.89
N ARG A 118 -24.43 19.29 3.83
CA ARG A 118 -23.75 20.58 3.70
C ARG A 118 -22.79 20.56 2.51
N GLN A 119 -22.77 21.66 1.75
CA GLN A 119 -22.03 21.77 0.50
C GLN A 119 -20.51 21.61 0.72
N GLU A 120 -19.98 22.15 1.81
CA GLU A 120 -18.56 22.06 2.15
C GLU A 120 -18.04 20.61 2.19
N PHE A 121 -18.82 19.70 2.79
CA PHE A 121 -18.43 18.27 2.82
C PHE A 121 -18.51 17.61 1.46
N LYS A 122 -19.52 17.99 0.65
CA LYS A 122 -19.63 17.49 -0.74
C LYS A 122 -18.43 17.94 -1.58
N ASP A 123 -18.01 19.21 -1.45
CA ASP A 123 -16.88 19.77 -2.20
C ASP A 123 -15.55 19.12 -1.75
N ASN A 124 -15.35 18.93 -0.45
CA ASN A 124 -14.20 18.22 0.10
C ASN A 124 -14.14 16.77 -0.41
N PHE A 125 -15.28 16.09 -0.43
CA PHE A 125 -15.36 14.72 -0.94
C PHE A 125 -15.00 14.63 -2.43
N VAL A 126 -15.53 15.49 -3.28
CA VAL A 126 -15.19 15.53 -4.72
C VAL A 126 -13.72 15.82 -4.92
N LYS A 127 -13.15 16.75 -4.13
CA LYS A 127 -11.71 17.02 -4.15
C LYS A 127 -10.88 15.79 -3.77
N ALA A 128 -11.29 15.08 -2.71
CA ALA A 128 -10.64 13.84 -2.28
C ALA A 128 -10.75 12.73 -3.33
N CYS A 129 -11.90 12.58 -4.00
CA CYS A 129 -12.06 11.62 -5.11
C CYS A 129 -11.07 11.89 -6.24
N ARG A 130 -10.89 13.15 -6.65
CA ARG A 130 -9.92 13.54 -7.69
C ARG A 130 -8.49 13.21 -7.26
N ALA A 131 -8.11 13.55 -6.02
CA ALA A 131 -6.80 13.21 -5.48
C ALA A 131 -6.58 11.69 -5.42
N SER A 132 -7.64 10.94 -5.07
CA SER A 132 -7.63 9.48 -5.01
C SER A 132 -7.38 8.84 -6.39
N VAL A 133 -7.94 9.39 -7.47
CA VAL A 133 -7.68 8.92 -8.84
C VAL A 133 -6.19 9.05 -9.17
N GLU A 134 -5.55 10.16 -8.81
CA GLU A 134 -4.12 10.34 -9.05
C GLU A 134 -3.26 9.39 -8.19
N ALA A 135 -3.64 9.17 -6.93
CA ALA A 135 -2.98 8.17 -6.07
C ALA A 135 -3.17 6.74 -6.62
N ALA A 136 -4.38 6.39 -7.05
CA ALA A 136 -4.67 5.09 -7.65
C ALA A 136 -3.78 4.77 -8.86
N LYS A 137 -3.54 5.77 -9.73
CA LYS A 137 -2.62 5.63 -10.87
C LYS A 137 -1.20 5.28 -10.43
N ARG A 138 -0.69 5.91 -9.36
CA ARG A 138 0.67 5.67 -8.86
C ARG A 138 0.87 4.26 -8.31
N VAL A 139 -0.16 3.70 -7.67
CA VAL A 139 -0.10 2.35 -7.07
C VAL A 139 -0.84 1.29 -7.89
N ASN A 140 -1.34 1.64 -9.08
CA ASN A 140 -2.15 0.77 -9.95
C ASN A 140 -3.37 0.16 -9.23
N ALA A 141 -4.00 0.91 -8.32
CA ALA A 141 -5.21 0.48 -7.63
C ALA A 141 -6.43 0.51 -8.58
N LYS A 142 -7.35 -0.45 -8.39
CA LYS A 142 -8.61 -0.55 -9.14
C LYS A 142 -9.82 -0.16 -8.30
N TRP A 143 -9.68 -0.16 -6.98
CA TRP A 143 -10.76 0.01 -6.03
C TRP A 143 -10.38 0.98 -4.93
N MET A 144 -11.38 1.73 -4.49
CA MET A 144 -11.28 2.67 -3.38
C MET A 144 -12.50 2.48 -2.48
N THR A 145 -12.32 2.68 -1.19
CA THR A 145 -13.39 2.62 -0.20
C THR A 145 -13.79 4.03 0.21
N VAL A 146 -15.07 4.29 0.32
CA VAL A 146 -15.61 5.54 0.86
C VAL A 146 -16.20 5.31 2.23
N VAL A 147 -15.84 6.13 3.19
CA VAL A 147 -16.47 6.22 4.51
C VAL A 147 -17.26 7.51 4.58
N PRO A 148 -18.60 7.47 4.60
CA PRO A 148 -19.44 8.68 4.48
C PRO A 148 -19.53 9.51 5.76
N GLY A 149 -18.82 9.14 6.81
CA GLY A 149 -18.86 9.77 8.13
C GLY A 149 -19.97 9.22 9.02
N PHE A 150 -20.17 9.88 10.16
CA PHE A 150 -21.21 9.51 11.11
C PHE A 150 -22.58 10.07 10.69
N TYR A 151 -23.64 9.41 11.13
CA TYR A 151 -24.99 9.92 10.97
C TYR A 151 -25.25 11.12 11.89
N ASP A 152 -26.17 11.98 11.49
CA ASP A 152 -26.65 13.12 12.28
C ASP A 152 -27.94 12.75 13.00
N ARG A 153 -27.94 12.76 14.34
CA ARG A 153 -29.10 12.39 15.15
C ARG A 153 -30.26 13.38 15.03
N SER A 154 -30.01 14.58 14.55
CA SER A 154 -31.04 15.63 14.38
C SER A 154 -31.78 15.49 13.05
N LEU A 155 -31.33 14.69 12.12
CA LEU A 155 -31.92 14.54 10.79
C LEU A 155 -32.62 13.17 10.61
N PRO A 156 -33.77 13.12 9.93
CA PRO A 156 -34.41 11.87 9.53
C PRO A 156 -33.46 11.02 8.66
N ILE A 157 -33.50 9.71 8.86
CA ILE A 157 -32.56 8.78 8.16
C ILE A 157 -32.70 8.85 6.63
N GLY A 158 -33.93 9.04 6.12
CA GLY A 158 -34.16 9.18 4.67
C GLY A 158 -33.48 10.40 4.06
N ILE A 159 -33.45 11.53 4.79
CA ILE A 159 -32.77 12.75 4.35
C ILE A 159 -31.26 12.51 4.33
N GLN A 160 -30.69 11.89 5.37
CA GLN A 160 -29.27 11.56 5.44
C GLN A 160 -28.85 10.63 4.31
N THR A 161 -29.64 9.60 4.05
CA THR A 161 -29.39 8.66 2.94
C THR A 161 -29.37 9.40 1.61
N SER A 162 -30.34 10.27 1.36
CA SER A 162 -30.38 11.11 0.14
C SER A 162 -29.14 12.00 0.03
N ASN A 163 -28.74 12.67 1.12
CA ASN A 163 -27.56 13.53 1.16
C ASN A 163 -26.27 12.78 0.80
N VAL A 164 -26.09 11.57 1.33
CA VAL A 164 -24.94 10.72 1.04
C VAL A 164 -24.96 10.26 -0.43
N ILE A 165 -26.11 9.81 -0.94
CA ILE A 165 -26.26 9.41 -2.35
C ILE A 165 -25.93 10.59 -3.27
N ASP A 166 -26.41 11.79 -2.97
CA ASP A 166 -26.11 12.99 -3.78
C ASP A 166 -24.62 13.34 -3.78
N ALA A 167 -23.93 13.15 -2.65
CA ALA A 167 -22.48 13.32 -2.58
C ALA A 167 -21.74 12.27 -3.42
N LEU A 168 -22.10 10.99 -3.26
CA LEU A 168 -21.48 9.88 -3.98
C LEU A 168 -21.64 9.98 -5.51
N ARG A 169 -22.74 10.55 -5.99
CA ARG A 169 -22.98 10.78 -7.43
C ARG A 169 -22.08 11.86 -8.04
N LYS A 170 -21.48 12.72 -7.21
CA LYS A 170 -20.62 13.83 -7.64
C LYS A 170 -19.14 13.47 -7.66
N GLY A 171 -18.72 12.47 -6.89
CA GLY A 171 -17.34 11.98 -6.81
C GLY A 171 -17.11 10.84 -7.78
#